data_25e82a664d0112dd508b9f385689fcd7
#
_entry.id   25e82a664d0112dd508b9f385689fcd7
#
_cell.length_a   1.000
_cell.length_b   1.000
_cell.length_c   1.000
_cell.angle_alpha   90.00
_cell.angle_beta   90.00
_cell.angle_gamma   90.00
#
_symmetry.space_group_name_H-M   'P 1'
#
loop_
_entity.id
_entity.type
_entity.pdbx_description
1 polymer ?
#
loop_
_entity_poly.entity_id
_entity_poly.type
_entity_poly.pdbx_seq_one_letter_code
_entity_poly.pdbx_strand_id
1 'polypeptide(L)'
;MMNRREFIRRSVPVTAIPFLINGFPIRAYGRAPFLETLVAAASATDRVLVLVQLGGGNDGINTVIPLNQDSVYMNARPNIAIPLNEVLTLRDDIGLHPAMTGMKDLYDQGKLSIVQGVSYPNPNLSHFRATDIWLTGSESNVTLSSGWLGRHLEEEFPKYPNDPVMPDPLAIQIGAVVSFGLQGTAQSMGIAIQSPDTFYQLVSAGSSGGTDTAPDTPAGRELTYIRNVSVQSQAYAGQVKGAADKASNLSTLWPAQGQNTLADQLKIVSRLIAGGLKTRVYVVNLGGFDNHSSQVDTTDTKIGLHATLLGRLSTAMMAFQDDVRLLGVEHRVLGMTFSEFGRRVQSNASRGTDHGTAAPMFFFGQPVQPGIVGSNPSLSDLSNGNLKMQYDFRAIYASVLQQWFGVSDADLQAVLFKNFQQLPIIRPGVAVSVEDDPALPSEYRLYANYPNPFNPSTTIAYELPRQGDVSLRVYDMMGREVVLLVHEHQAAGRHHVTFHADGLPSGTYIYRIQAGSFSDRKKMVLLK
;
A
#
# COMPACT_ATOMS: atom_id res chain seq x y z
N MET A 1 -16.33 -14.01 29.07
CA MET A 1 -15.23 -14.92 28.72
C MET A 1 -14.00 -14.06 28.44
N MET A 2 -12.92 -14.29 29.14
CA MET A 2 -11.65 -13.60 28.94
C MET A 2 -11.09 -13.99 27.57
N ASN A 3 -10.71 -13.01 26.73
CA ASN A 3 -10.14 -13.31 25.42
C ASN A 3 -8.69 -13.83 25.56
N ARG A 4 -8.18 -14.49 24.52
CA ARG A 4 -6.86 -15.14 24.50
C ARG A 4 -5.72 -14.18 24.84
N ARG A 5 -5.85 -12.91 24.49
CA ARG A 5 -4.88 -11.83 24.73
C ARG A 5 -4.88 -11.37 26.20
N GLU A 6 -6.05 -11.29 26.81
CA GLU A 6 -6.20 -10.98 28.25
C GLU A 6 -5.71 -12.12 29.12
N PHE A 7 -5.93 -13.38 28.70
CA PHE A 7 -5.39 -14.56 29.37
C PHE A 7 -3.85 -14.51 29.38
N ILE A 8 -3.22 -14.27 28.25
CA ILE A 8 -1.76 -14.21 28.11
C ILE A 8 -1.19 -13.04 28.92
N ARG A 9 -1.80 -11.84 28.90
CA ARG A 9 -1.35 -10.68 29.70
C ARG A 9 -1.48 -10.87 31.21
N ARG A 10 -2.46 -11.62 31.69
CA ARG A 10 -2.69 -11.85 33.13
C ARG A 10 -1.98 -13.07 33.68
N SER A 11 -1.44 -13.93 32.84
CA SER A 11 -0.76 -15.17 33.22
C SER A 11 0.72 -14.98 33.57
N VAL A 12 1.20 -13.74 33.78
CA VAL A 12 2.58 -13.47 34.20
C VAL A 12 2.60 -12.91 35.60
N PRO A 13 2.84 -13.74 36.63
CA PRO A 13 4.20 -13.93 37.09
C PRO A 13 4.55 -15.41 37.42
N VAL A 14 5.70 -15.81 36.86
CA VAL A 14 6.54 -16.91 37.38
C VAL A 14 5.80 -18.19 37.80
N THR A 15 5.24 -18.91 36.83
CA THR A 15 5.02 -20.36 36.95
C THR A 15 5.21 -20.98 35.56
N ALA A 16 5.99 -22.04 35.50
CA ALA A 16 6.21 -22.79 34.29
C ALA A 16 4.85 -23.34 33.80
N ILE A 17 4.35 -22.79 32.68
CA ILE A 17 3.14 -23.33 32.02
C ILE A 17 3.61 -24.32 30.98
N PRO A 18 3.24 -25.61 31.06
CA PRO A 18 3.56 -26.57 30.03
C PRO A 18 2.66 -26.32 28.81
N PHE A 19 3.26 -26.09 27.65
CA PHE A 19 2.58 -26.04 26.38
C PHE A 19 2.84 -27.34 25.61
N LEU A 20 1.81 -27.85 24.95
CA LEU A 20 1.91 -28.94 23.99
C LEU A 20 1.83 -28.35 22.58
N ILE A 21 2.90 -28.45 21.83
CA ILE A 21 2.90 -28.18 20.38
C ILE A 21 3.19 -29.51 19.70
N ASN A 22 2.25 -29.98 18.89
CA ASN A 22 2.35 -31.27 18.18
C ASN A 22 2.70 -32.45 19.08
N GLY A 23 2.18 -32.49 20.33
CA GLY A 23 2.40 -33.58 21.27
C GLY A 23 3.68 -33.52 22.09
N PHE A 24 4.51 -32.49 21.92
CA PHE A 24 5.75 -32.30 22.69
C PHE A 24 5.57 -31.30 23.83
N PRO A 25 5.95 -31.62 25.09
CA PRO A 25 5.88 -30.67 26.19
C PRO A 25 7.04 -29.65 26.10
N ILE A 26 6.70 -28.37 26.01
CA ILE A 26 7.66 -27.27 26.08
C ILE A 26 7.48 -26.55 27.42
N ARG A 27 8.57 -26.38 28.19
CA ARG A 27 8.58 -25.57 29.42
C ARG A 27 9.22 -24.23 29.13
N ALA A 28 8.46 -23.15 29.27
CA ALA A 28 8.99 -21.78 29.19
C ALA A 28 9.25 -21.23 30.59
N TYR A 29 10.45 -20.69 30.81
CA TYR A 29 10.85 -20.00 32.04
C TYR A 29 11.05 -18.51 31.73
N GLY A 30 10.31 -17.64 32.45
CA GLY A 30 10.50 -16.19 32.38
C GLY A 30 9.71 -15.47 31.28
N ARG A 31 9.79 -14.12 31.24
CA ARG A 31 9.37 -13.30 30.09
C ARG A 31 10.23 -13.70 28.89
N ALA A 32 9.68 -14.50 28.02
CA ALA A 32 10.37 -14.87 26.81
C ALA A 32 10.06 -13.80 25.75
N PRO A 33 11.05 -13.03 25.27
CA PRO A 33 10.90 -12.11 24.13
C PRO A 33 10.25 -12.80 22.92
N PHE A 34 10.51 -14.08 22.75
CA PHE A 34 9.91 -14.96 21.77
C PHE A 34 8.38 -15.03 21.81
N LEU A 35 7.74 -15.01 22.99
CA LEU A 35 6.27 -15.01 23.09
C LEU A 35 5.68 -13.65 22.73
N GLU A 36 6.36 -12.56 23.04
CA GLU A 36 5.96 -11.20 22.62
C GLU A 36 6.12 -11.06 21.10
N THR A 37 7.20 -11.56 20.52
CA THR A 37 7.44 -11.62 19.07
C THR A 37 6.40 -12.49 18.35
N LEU A 38 6.04 -13.66 18.90
CA LEU A 38 4.98 -14.51 18.35
C LEU A 38 3.59 -13.86 18.42
N VAL A 39 3.29 -13.11 19.48
CA VAL A 39 2.02 -12.39 19.63
C VAL A 39 2.00 -11.17 18.70
N ALA A 40 3.10 -10.48 18.53
CA ALA A 40 3.23 -9.37 17.58
C ALA A 40 3.14 -9.87 16.13
N ALA A 41 3.85 -10.95 15.78
CA ALA A 41 3.78 -11.57 14.47
C ALA A 41 2.37 -12.12 14.16
N ALA A 42 1.72 -12.80 15.12
CA ALA A 42 0.35 -13.30 14.96
C ALA A 42 -0.67 -12.16 14.83
N SER A 43 -0.43 -10.99 15.46
CA SER A 43 -1.31 -9.82 15.32
C SER A 43 -1.03 -9.02 14.04
N ALA A 44 0.19 -9.06 13.53
CA ALA A 44 0.56 -8.39 12.27
C ALA A 44 -0.01 -9.14 11.04
N THR A 45 -0.09 -10.48 11.08
CA THR A 45 -0.58 -11.28 9.95
C THR A 45 -2.07 -11.12 9.63
N ASP A 46 -2.87 -10.56 10.56
CA ASP A 46 -4.32 -10.38 10.35
C ASP A 46 -4.71 -8.99 9.84
N ARG A 47 -3.76 -8.06 9.68
CA ARG A 47 -4.04 -6.69 9.26
C ARG A 47 -4.25 -6.57 7.76
N VAL A 48 -5.25 -5.79 7.38
CA VAL A 48 -5.68 -5.60 6.00
C VAL A 48 -5.64 -4.12 5.65
N LEU A 49 -5.07 -3.79 4.50
CA LEU A 49 -5.16 -2.48 3.86
C LEU A 49 -6.16 -2.53 2.70
N VAL A 50 -7.14 -1.62 2.71
CA VAL A 50 -8.04 -1.38 1.57
C VAL A 50 -7.64 -0.08 0.90
N LEU A 51 -7.04 -0.18 -0.27
CA LEU A 51 -6.59 0.95 -1.07
C LEU A 51 -7.67 1.36 -2.08
N VAL A 52 -8.16 2.58 -1.98
CA VAL A 52 -9.18 3.16 -2.88
C VAL A 52 -8.53 4.17 -3.82
N GLN A 53 -8.42 3.84 -5.09
CA GLN A 53 -7.93 4.76 -6.11
C GLN A 53 -9.07 5.66 -6.61
N LEU A 54 -8.87 6.98 -6.53
CA LEU A 54 -9.76 8.00 -7.10
C LEU A 54 -9.16 8.45 -8.44
N GLY A 55 -9.51 7.75 -9.52
CA GLY A 55 -8.87 7.96 -10.82
C GLY A 55 -9.42 9.18 -11.56
N GLY A 56 -8.50 10.06 -12.01
CA GLY A 56 -8.82 11.26 -12.78
C GLY A 56 -8.39 12.57 -12.12
N GLY A 57 -7.66 12.56 -11.00
CA GLY A 57 -7.22 13.78 -10.31
C GLY A 57 -8.36 14.49 -9.60
N ASN A 58 -8.66 14.06 -8.39
CA ASN A 58 -9.74 14.63 -7.58
C ASN A 58 -9.54 16.12 -7.28
N ASP A 59 -10.58 16.93 -7.42
CA ASP A 59 -10.59 18.32 -6.98
C ASP A 59 -10.62 18.43 -5.46
N GLY A 60 -9.44 18.39 -4.86
CA GLY A 60 -9.26 18.40 -3.41
C GLY A 60 -9.81 19.64 -2.72
N ILE A 61 -9.83 20.79 -3.40
CA ILE A 61 -10.31 22.07 -2.83
C ILE A 61 -11.83 22.07 -2.71
N ASN A 62 -12.57 21.49 -3.67
CA ASN A 62 -14.02 21.30 -3.54
C ASN A 62 -14.40 20.01 -2.79
N THR A 63 -13.45 19.15 -2.46
CA THR A 63 -13.66 17.98 -1.59
C THR A 63 -13.52 18.34 -0.13
N VAL A 64 -12.42 19.02 0.24
CA VAL A 64 -12.12 19.52 1.58
C VAL A 64 -11.94 21.03 1.50
N ILE A 65 -12.94 21.76 1.93
CA ILE A 65 -13.12 23.20 1.68
C ILE A 65 -12.50 24.00 2.81
N PRO A 66 -11.57 24.96 2.51
CA PRO A 66 -10.92 25.81 3.52
C PRO A 66 -11.83 26.98 3.90
N LEU A 67 -12.55 26.90 5.01
CA LEU A 67 -13.49 27.90 5.48
C LEU A 67 -12.81 29.19 5.97
N ASN A 68 -11.54 29.12 6.34
CA ASN A 68 -10.74 30.28 6.76
C ASN A 68 -10.11 31.08 5.60
N GLN A 69 -10.42 30.71 4.33
CA GLN A 69 -9.96 31.40 3.12
C GLN A 69 -11.13 31.71 2.16
N ASP A 70 -12.30 32.00 2.71
CA ASP A 70 -13.57 32.14 2.02
C ASP A 70 -13.52 33.05 0.80
N SER A 71 -13.04 34.30 0.95
CA SER A 71 -12.98 35.28 -0.12
C SER A 71 -12.00 34.85 -1.23
N VAL A 72 -10.88 34.23 -0.88
CA VAL A 72 -9.91 33.71 -1.87
C VAL A 72 -10.51 32.52 -2.62
N TYR A 73 -11.17 31.61 -1.89
CA TYR A 73 -11.85 30.44 -2.46
C TYR A 73 -12.94 30.84 -3.45
N MET A 74 -13.84 31.74 -3.04
CA MET A 74 -14.95 32.23 -3.89
C MET A 74 -14.43 32.98 -5.13
N ASN A 75 -13.40 33.81 -4.98
CA ASN A 75 -12.82 34.56 -6.09
C ASN A 75 -12.06 33.66 -7.09
N ALA A 76 -11.37 32.64 -6.60
CA ALA A 76 -10.65 31.70 -7.46
C ALA A 76 -11.58 30.74 -8.20
N ARG A 77 -12.80 30.51 -7.68
CA ARG A 77 -13.75 29.51 -8.18
C ARG A 77 -15.15 30.05 -8.41
N PRO A 78 -15.33 31.21 -9.08
CA PRO A 78 -16.60 31.92 -9.12
C PRO A 78 -17.76 31.12 -9.73
N ASN A 79 -17.48 30.08 -10.50
CA ASN A 79 -18.45 29.26 -11.22
C ASN A 79 -18.57 27.81 -10.72
N ILE A 80 -17.76 27.43 -9.70
CA ILE A 80 -17.79 26.06 -9.13
C ILE A 80 -17.66 26.04 -7.59
N ALA A 81 -17.50 27.20 -6.95
CA ALA A 81 -17.38 27.25 -5.48
C ALA A 81 -18.66 26.76 -4.81
N ILE A 82 -18.47 25.99 -3.74
CA ILE A 82 -19.58 25.53 -2.90
C ILE A 82 -19.98 26.66 -1.94
N PRO A 83 -21.27 26.98 -1.79
CA PRO A 83 -21.74 27.95 -0.80
C PRO A 83 -21.30 27.54 0.61
N LEU A 84 -20.61 28.41 1.33
CA LEU A 84 -19.98 28.03 2.60
C LEU A 84 -20.96 27.67 3.71
N ASN A 85 -22.16 28.21 3.65
CA ASN A 85 -23.25 27.85 4.58
C ASN A 85 -23.85 26.45 4.35
N GLU A 86 -23.47 25.79 3.26
CA GLU A 86 -23.91 24.42 2.92
C GLU A 86 -22.81 23.37 3.16
N VAL A 87 -21.59 23.83 3.47
CA VAL A 87 -20.43 22.94 3.71
C VAL A 87 -20.65 22.14 5.00
N LEU A 88 -20.32 20.85 4.98
CA LEU A 88 -20.34 19.99 6.16
C LEU A 88 -19.12 20.31 7.04
N THR A 89 -19.28 21.21 8.00
CA THR A 89 -18.21 21.68 8.89
C THR A 89 -17.63 20.53 9.71
N LEU A 90 -16.31 20.38 9.66
CA LEU A 90 -15.53 19.45 10.49
C LEU A 90 -14.89 20.16 11.68
N ARG A 91 -14.39 21.36 11.44
CA ARG A 91 -13.76 22.28 12.37
C ARG A 91 -13.97 23.70 11.85
N ASP A 92 -13.77 24.72 12.66
CA ASP A 92 -14.06 26.14 12.32
C ASP A 92 -13.41 26.62 11.01
N ASP A 93 -12.27 26.04 10.63
CA ASP A 93 -11.50 26.42 9.47
C ASP A 93 -11.66 25.48 8.25
N ILE A 94 -12.39 24.36 8.38
CA ILE A 94 -12.39 23.30 7.37
C ILE A 94 -13.70 22.51 7.36
N GLY A 95 -14.18 22.13 6.18
CA GLY A 95 -15.33 21.27 6.02
C GLY A 95 -15.28 20.40 4.77
N LEU A 96 -16.26 19.53 4.64
CA LEU A 96 -16.42 18.64 3.49
C LEU A 96 -17.50 19.16 2.54
N HIS A 97 -17.39 18.74 1.29
CA HIS A 97 -18.46 18.95 0.30
C HIS A 97 -19.81 18.41 0.81
N PRO A 98 -20.96 19.09 0.54
CA PRO A 98 -22.28 18.70 1.04
C PRO A 98 -22.70 17.25 0.70
N ALA A 99 -22.21 16.69 -0.40
CA ALA A 99 -22.48 15.30 -0.79
C ALA A 99 -21.78 14.24 0.09
N MET A 100 -20.90 14.64 1.02
CA MET A 100 -20.04 13.72 1.78
C MET A 100 -20.58 13.43 3.19
N THR A 101 -21.86 13.28 3.36
CA THR A 101 -22.51 13.06 4.68
C THR A 101 -21.99 11.83 5.41
N GLY A 102 -21.83 10.69 4.73
CA GLY A 102 -21.30 9.48 5.36
C GLY A 102 -19.82 9.63 5.81
N MET A 103 -19.00 10.41 5.09
CA MET A 103 -17.64 10.72 5.55
C MET A 103 -17.64 11.70 6.73
N LYS A 104 -18.60 12.63 6.79
CA LYS A 104 -18.82 13.47 7.97
C LYS A 104 -19.17 12.60 9.18
N ASP A 105 -20.08 11.64 9.00
CA ASP A 105 -20.44 10.69 10.05
C ASP A 105 -19.25 9.86 10.54
N LEU A 106 -18.38 9.40 9.62
CA LEU A 106 -17.14 8.70 9.99
C LEU A 106 -16.17 9.60 10.76
N TYR A 107 -16.10 10.88 10.41
CA TYR A 107 -15.29 11.85 11.13
C TYR A 107 -15.81 12.05 12.57
N ASP A 108 -17.11 12.24 12.73
CA ASP A 108 -17.76 12.41 14.03
C ASP A 108 -17.64 11.17 14.93
N GLN A 109 -17.63 9.98 14.31
CA GLN A 109 -17.38 8.70 14.99
C GLN A 109 -15.89 8.48 15.34
N GLY A 110 -14.98 9.39 14.94
CA GLY A 110 -13.56 9.24 15.13
C GLY A 110 -12.95 8.11 14.29
N LYS A 111 -13.51 7.83 13.13
CA LYS A 111 -13.07 6.78 12.18
C LYS A 111 -12.53 7.34 10.86
N LEU A 112 -12.29 8.65 10.79
CA LEU A 112 -11.72 9.33 9.62
C LEU A 112 -10.53 10.20 10.01
N SER A 113 -9.48 10.15 9.21
CA SER A 113 -8.35 11.09 9.22
C SER A 113 -8.18 11.68 7.83
N ILE A 114 -7.87 12.96 7.76
CA ILE A 114 -7.63 13.69 6.51
C ILE A 114 -6.21 14.22 6.54
N VAL A 115 -5.38 13.81 5.59
CA VAL A 115 -4.04 14.35 5.42
C VAL A 115 -4.09 15.39 4.31
N GLN A 116 -3.79 16.64 4.64
CA GLN A 116 -3.88 17.77 3.71
C GLN A 116 -2.59 17.96 2.90
N GLY A 117 -2.74 18.48 1.68
CA GLY A 117 -1.63 18.96 0.88
C GLY A 117 -0.66 17.86 0.44
N VAL A 118 -1.14 16.68 0.11
CA VAL A 118 -0.30 15.54 -0.28
C VAL A 118 0.06 15.61 -1.75
N SER A 119 1.35 15.47 -2.05
CA SER A 119 1.90 15.42 -3.42
C SER A 119 3.30 14.80 -3.39
N TYR A 120 4.18 15.17 -4.31
CA TYR A 120 5.59 14.79 -4.36
C TYR A 120 6.41 15.89 -5.05
N PRO A 121 7.76 15.91 -4.89
CA PRO A 121 8.60 16.90 -5.56
C PRO A 121 8.53 16.80 -7.09
N ASN A 122 8.44 17.95 -7.76
CA ASN A 122 8.33 18.05 -9.23
C ASN A 122 7.21 17.20 -9.82
N PRO A 123 5.94 17.40 -9.41
CA PRO A 123 4.84 16.53 -9.78
C PRO A 123 4.59 16.54 -11.29
N ASN A 124 4.32 15.36 -11.83
CA ASN A 124 3.92 15.17 -13.22
C ASN A 124 2.40 15.29 -13.34
N LEU A 125 1.90 16.02 -14.32
CA LEU A 125 0.48 16.27 -14.53
C LEU A 125 -0.14 15.39 -15.65
N SER A 126 0.58 14.36 -16.13
CA SER A 126 0.01 13.32 -16.97
C SER A 126 -0.58 12.22 -16.10
N HIS A 127 -1.83 11.86 -16.31
CA HIS A 127 -2.50 10.79 -15.58
C HIS A 127 -1.67 9.50 -15.54
N PHE A 128 -1.19 9.05 -16.70
CA PHE A 128 -0.40 7.83 -16.79
C PHE A 128 0.85 7.89 -15.92
N ARG A 129 1.66 8.94 -16.13
CA ARG A 129 2.93 9.05 -15.40
C ARG A 129 2.74 9.31 -13.91
N ALA A 130 1.79 10.17 -13.54
CA ALA A 130 1.49 10.42 -12.14
C ALA A 130 0.98 9.16 -11.44
N THR A 131 0.07 8.40 -12.08
CA THR A 131 -0.39 7.11 -11.55
C THR A 131 0.76 6.13 -11.35
N ASP A 132 1.69 6.01 -12.32
CA ASP A 132 2.89 5.17 -12.17
C ASP A 132 3.73 5.58 -10.96
N ILE A 133 3.95 6.89 -10.76
CA ILE A 133 4.71 7.41 -9.62
C ILE A 133 4.05 7.01 -8.30
N TRP A 134 2.75 7.18 -8.17
CA TRP A 134 2.00 6.81 -6.97
C TRP A 134 2.00 5.29 -6.74
N LEU A 135 1.80 4.49 -7.78
CA LEU A 135 1.77 3.04 -7.66
C LEU A 135 3.15 2.44 -7.40
N THR A 136 4.20 3.09 -7.86
CA THR A 136 5.58 2.62 -7.65
C THR A 136 6.27 3.22 -6.42
N GLY A 137 5.81 4.38 -5.92
CA GLY A 137 6.53 5.12 -4.88
C GLY A 137 7.81 5.77 -5.40
N SER A 138 7.96 5.95 -6.72
CA SER A 138 9.18 6.49 -7.34
C SER A 138 9.35 8.00 -7.17
N GLU A 139 10.55 8.50 -7.43
CA GLU A 139 10.78 9.90 -7.74
C GLU A 139 10.16 10.26 -9.10
N SER A 140 9.85 11.54 -9.33
CA SER A 140 9.15 11.98 -10.55
C SER A 140 9.91 11.70 -11.85
N ASN A 141 11.24 11.66 -11.79
CA ASN A 141 12.16 11.41 -12.89
C ASN A 141 12.67 9.96 -12.98
N VAL A 142 12.18 9.06 -12.10
CA VAL A 142 12.61 7.65 -12.05
C VAL A 142 11.45 6.75 -12.44
N THR A 143 11.65 5.89 -13.43
CA THR A 143 10.69 4.84 -13.81
C THR A 143 11.08 3.52 -13.15
N LEU A 144 10.15 2.89 -12.46
CA LEU A 144 10.32 1.61 -11.81
C LEU A 144 9.45 0.53 -12.48
N SER A 145 9.91 -0.70 -12.41
CA SER A 145 9.18 -1.89 -12.90
C SER A 145 8.41 -2.63 -11.81
N SER A 146 8.41 -2.11 -10.58
CA SER A 146 7.72 -2.72 -9.43
C SER A 146 6.94 -1.69 -8.62
N GLY A 147 5.81 -2.12 -8.07
CA GLY A 147 4.97 -1.32 -7.20
C GLY A 147 5.42 -1.36 -5.74
N TRP A 148 5.09 -0.33 -4.95
CA TRP A 148 5.50 -0.26 -3.55
C TRP A 148 4.87 -1.36 -2.68
N LEU A 149 3.60 -1.70 -2.92
CA LEU A 149 2.93 -2.82 -2.24
C LEU A 149 3.48 -4.16 -2.70
N GLY A 150 3.77 -4.30 -4.00
CA GLY A 150 4.39 -5.51 -4.53
C GLY A 150 5.74 -5.79 -3.88
N ARG A 151 6.61 -4.79 -3.74
CA ARG A 151 7.89 -4.92 -3.02
C ARG A 151 7.71 -5.27 -1.56
N HIS A 152 6.77 -4.61 -0.87
CA HIS A 152 6.47 -4.93 0.54
C HIS A 152 6.03 -6.39 0.70
N LEU A 153 5.09 -6.85 -0.11
CA LEU A 153 4.60 -8.22 -0.06
C LEU A 153 5.67 -9.24 -0.44
N GLU A 154 6.56 -8.91 -1.36
CA GLU A 154 7.68 -9.76 -1.76
C GLU A 154 8.73 -9.90 -0.62
N GLU A 155 8.96 -8.82 0.14
CA GLU A 155 9.82 -8.86 1.34
C GLU A 155 9.17 -9.66 2.48
N GLU A 156 7.88 -9.48 2.72
CA GLU A 156 7.15 -10.19 3.77
C GLU A 156 6.97 -11.70 3.43
N PHE A 157 6.77 -12.04 2.15
CA PHE A 157 6.50 -13.40 1.66
C PHE A 157 7.46 -13.82 0.53
N PRO A 158 8.76 -13.98 0.81
CA PRO A 158 9.77 -14.25 -0.23
C PRO A 158 9.62 -15.61 -0.93
N LYS A 159 8.83 -16.52 -0.37
CA LYS A 159 8.54 -17.83 -0.97
C LYS A 159 7.24 -17.85 -1.78
N TYR A 160 6.55 -16.71 -1.87
CA TYR A 160 5.35 -16.61 -2.68
C TYR A 160 5.63 -17.01 -4.15
N PRO A 161 4.79 -17.79 -4.83
CA PRO A 161 3.43 -18.23 -4.42
C PRO A 161 3.39 -19.54 -3.61
N ASN A 162 4.51 -20.18 -3.37
CA ASN A 162 4.59 -21.49 -2.72
C ASN A 162 4.87 -21.37 -1.22
N ASP A 163 4.42 -20.29 -0.58
CA ASP A 163 4.61 -20.08 0.84
C ASP A 163 3.58 -20.93 1.63
N PRO A 164 4.03 -21.93 2.42
CA PRO A 164 3.11 -22.78 3.18
C PRO A 164 2.36 -22.03 4.30
N VAL A 165 2.86 -20.88 4.71
CA VAL A 165 2.26 -20.04 5.77
C VAL A 165 1.13 -19.18 5.20
N MET A 166 1.17 -18.87 3.90
CA MET A 166 0.23 -17.99 3.22
C MET A 166 -0.40 -18.67 2.00
N PRO A 167 -1.39 -19.54 2.21
CA PRO A 167 -2.07 -20.26 1.13
C PRO A 167 -3.04 -19.39 0.33
N ASP A 168 -3.40 -18.21 0.85
CA ASP A 168 -4.34 -17.29 0.24
C ASP A 168 -3.62 -16.26 -0.67
N PRO A 169 -4.32 -15.62 -1.63
CA PRO A 169 -3.73 -14.55 -2.41
C PRO A 169 -3.31 -13.39 -1.49
N LEU A 170 -2.06 -12.92 -1.63
CA LEU A 170 -1.50 -11.84 -0.81
C LEU A 170 -2.25 -10.52 -1.02
N ALA A 171 -2.59 -10.24 -2.26
CA ALA A 171 -3.36 -9.06 -2.62
C ALA A 171 -4.44 -9.37 -3.68
N ILE A 172 -5.56 -8.66 -3.59
CA ILE A 172 -6.69 -8.79 -4.54
C ILE A 172 -7.10 -7.42 -5.05
N GLN A 173 -7.04 -7.25 -6.36
CA GLN A 173 -7.69 -6.15 -7.07
C GLN A 173 -9.13 -6.55 -7.40
N ILE A 174 -10.12 -5.78 -6.95
CA ILE A 174 -11.49 -5.96 -7.46
C ILE A 174 -11.63 -5.18 -8.76
N GLY A 175 -11.60 -5.91 -9.88
CA GLY A 175 -11.59 -5.35 -11.22
C GLY A 175 -11.06 -6.33 -12.26
N ALA A 176 -10.82 -5.85 -13.48
CA ALA A 176 -10.38 -6.68 -14.60
C ALA A 176 -8.85 -6.86 -14.69
N VAL A 177 -8.08 -5.94 -14.12
CA VAL A 177 -6.62 -5.88 -14.27
C VAL A 177 -5.97 -5.68 -12.92
N VAL A 178 -4.88 -6.39 -12.66
CA VAL A 178 -4.07 -6.23 -11.43
C VAL A 178 -3.40 -4.86 -11.44
N SER A 179 -3.51 -4.12 -10.33
CA SER A 179 -2.82 -2.85 -10.16
C SER A 179 -1.31 -3.01 -10.25
N PHE A 180 -0.66 -2.11 -10.96
CA PHE A 180 0.80 -2.05 -11.04
C PHE A 180 1.45 -1.85 -9.65
N GLY A 181 0.73 -1.25 -8.70
CA GLY A 181 1.15 -1.16 -7.30
C GLY A 181 1.41 -2.51 -6.62
N LEU A 182 0.82 -3.60 -7.14
CA LEU A 182 0.98 -4.96 -6.65
C LEU A 182 2.07 -5.76 -7.38
N GLN A 183 2.77 -5.16 -8.35
CA GLN A 183 3.85 -5.81 -9.07
C GLN A 183 5.10 -5.87 -8.18
N GLY A 184 5.56 -7.06 -7.84
CA GLY A 184 6.87 -7.30 -7.22
C GLY A 184 8.02 -7.13 -8.22
N THR A 185 9.24 -7.37 -7.80
CA THR A 185 10.42 -7.23 -8.65
C THR A 185 10.50 -8.34 -9.71
N ALA A 186 10.05 -9.55 -9.39
CA ALA A 186 10.10 -10.71 -10.26
C ALA A 186 8.72 -11.13 -10.78
N GLN A 187 7.65 -10.89 -10.02
CA GLN A 187 6.31 -11.39 -10.33
C GLN A 187 5.21 -10.49 -9.73
N SER A 188 3.97 -10.69 -10.17
CA SER A 188 2.82 -10.05 -9.51
C SER A 188 2.58 -10.67 -8.14
N MET A 189 2.38 -9.84 -7.12
CA MET A 189 2.07 -10.25 -5.75
C MET A 189 0.56 -10.27 -5.47
N GLY A 190 -0.26 -10.09 -6.49
CA GLY A 190 -1.70 -10.08 -6.38
C GLY A 190 -2.40 -10.65 -7.59
N ILE A 191 -3.71 -10.83 -7.44
CA ILE A 191 -4.63 -11.27 -8.49
C ILE A 191 -5.72 -10.22 -8.72
N ALA A 192 -6.38 -10.26 -9.88
CA ALA A 192 -7.57 -9.48 -10.17
C ALA A 192 -8.80 -10.39 -10.27
N ILE A 193 -9.90 -9.97 -9.63
CA ILE A 193 -11.18 -10.65 -9.72
C ILE A 193 -12.30 -9.64 -9.94
N GLN A 194 -13.26 -9.95 -10.79
CA GLN A 194 -14.48 -9.13 -10.92
C GLN A 194 -15.51 -9.51 -9.85
N SER A 195 -15.67 -10.80 -9.62
CA SER A 195 -16.42 -11.35 -8.49
C SER A 195 -15.86 -12.73 -8.11
N PRO A 196 -16.06 -13.20 -6.87
CA PRO A 196 -15.64 -14.54 -6.46
C PRO A 196 -16.26 -15.66 -7.31
N ASP A 197 -17.54 -15.55 -7.64
CA ASP A 197 -18.27 -16.54 -8.44
C ASP A 197 -17.77 -16.60 -9.87
N THR A 198 -17.64 -15.44 -10.54
CA THR A 198 -17.12 -15.36 -11.91
C THR A 198 -15.68 -15.86 -11.97
N PHE A 199 -14.85 -15.49 -11.00
CA PHE A 199 -13.46 -15.95 -10.93
C PHE A 199 -13.40 -17.49 -10.78
N TYR A 200 -14.19 -18.06 -9.87
CA TYR A 200 -14.26 -19.50 -9.69
C TYR A 200 -14.72 -20.23 -10.95
N GLN A 201 -15.77 -19.72 -11.62
CA GLN A 201 -16.29 -20.31 -12.85
C GLN A 201 -15.28 -20.29 -14.01
N LEU A 202 -14.61 -19.15 -14.22
CA LEU A 202 -13.62 -19.00 -15.28
C LEU A 202 -12.44 -19.95 -15.08
N VAL A 203 -11.96 -20.05 -13.85
CA VAL A 203 -10.81 -20.89 -13.54
C VAL A 203 -11.17 -22.38 -13.57
N SER A 204 -12.36 -22.75 -13.09
CA SER A 204 -12.85 -24.15 -13.10
C SER A 204 -13.19 -24.66 -14.49
N ALA A 205 -13.56 -23.77 -15.43
CA ALA A 205 -13.81 -24.11 -16.82
C ALA A 205 -12.53 -24.20 -17.67
N GLY A 206 -11.42 -23.62 -17.17
CA GLY A 206 -10.12 -23.66 -17.83
C GLY A 206 -9.47 -25.04 -17.70
N SER A 207 -9.04 -25.65 -18.82
CA SER A 207 -8.20 -26.84 -18.76
C SER A 207 -6.85 -26.50 -18.12
N SER A 208 -6.36 -27.40 -17.26
CA SER A 208 -5.02 -27.32 -16.68
C SER A 208 -3.98 -27.09 -17.79
N GLY A 209 -3.31 -25.95 -17.77
CA GLY A 209 -2.24 -25.65 -18.72
C GLY A 209 -1.19 -26.76 -18.71
N GLY A 210 -0.67 -27.11 -19.89
CA GLY A 210 0.29 -28.19 -20.07
C GLY A 210 1.45 -28.10 -19.09
N THR A 211 1.87 -29.24 -18.60
CA THR A 211 2.98 -29.41 -17.63
C THR A 211 4.37 -29.40 -18.27
N ASP A 212 4.44 -29.15 -19.59
CA ASP A 212 5.71 -29.17 -20.32
C ASP A 212 6.61 -28.00 -19.88
N THR A 213 7.90 -28.27 -19.73
CA THR A 213 8.90 -27.24 -19.48
C THR A 213 9.00 -26.30 -20.69
N ALA A 214 8.77 -25.02 -20.48
CA ALA A 214 8.95 -24.04 -21.53
C ALA A 214 10.46 -23.84 -21.82
N PRO A 215 10.86 -23.64 -23.09
CA PRO A 215 12.26 -23.44 -23.45
C PRO A 215 12.82 -22.15 -22.79
N ASP A 216 14.12 -22.12 -22.48
CA ASP A 216 14.76 -20.91 -21.93
C ASP A 216 15.02 -19.86 -23.04
N THR A 217 13.94 -19.29 -23.54
CA THR A 217 13.90 -18.21 -24.52
C THR A 217 13.01 -17.08 -23.96
N PRO A 218 13.07 -15.86 -24.48
CA PRO A 218 12.14 -14.81 -24.08
C PRO A 218 10.68 -15.25 -24.15
N ALA A 219 10.25 -15.90 -25.23
CA ALA A 219 8.89 -16.43 -25.39
C ALA A 219 8.60 -17.58 -24.40
N GLY A 220 9.57 -18.43 -24.10
CA GLY A 220 9.44 -19.49 -23.11
C GLY A 220 9.31 -18.95 -21.68
N ARG A 221 9.99 -17.86 -21.35
CA ARG A 221 9.83 -17.19 -20.05
C ARG A 221 8.44 -16.55 -19.91
N GLU A 222 7.91 -15.94 -20.98
CA GLU A 222 6.54 -15.44 -21.01
C GLU A 222 5.51 -16.58 -20.84
N LEU A 223 5.74 -17.71 -21.53
CA LEU A 223 4.89 -18.89 -21.39
C LEU A 223 4.93 -19.46 -19.97
N THR A 224 6.09 -19.52 -19.34
CA THR A 224 6.25 -19.92 -17.93
C THR A 224 5.49 -18.98 -17.01
N TYR A 225 5.60 -17.67 -17.24
CA TYR A 225 4.83 -16.67 -16.48
C TYR A 225 3.32 -16.90 -16.60
N ILE A 226 2.79 -17.04 -17.82
CA ILE A 226 1.36 -17.28 -18.07
C ILE A 226 0.89 -18.57 -17.36
N ARG A 227 1.68 -19.64 -17.42
CA ARG A 227 1.37 -20.91 -16.76
C ARG A 227 1.35 -20.77 -15.24
N ASN A 228 2.33 -20.07 -14.66
CA ASN A 228 2.36 -19.81 -13.21
C ASN A 228 1.14 -19.01 -12.76
N VAL A 229 0.75 -17.97 -13.49
CA VAL A 229 -0.46 -17.19 -13.23
C VAL A 229 -1.71 -18.07 -13.29
N SER A 230 -1.78 -18.97 -14.28
CA SER A 230 -2.91 -19.91 -14.41
C SER A 230 -2.99 -20.88 -13.23
N VAL A 231 -1.87 -21.50 -12.83
CA VAL A 231 -1.81 -22.43 -11.68
C VAL A 231 -2.17 -21.71 -10.38
N GLN A 232 -1.64 -20.49 -10.17
CA GLN A 232 -1.99 -19.68 -9.00
C GLN A 232 -3.47 -19.31 -8.98
N SER A 233 -4.02 -18.89 -10.12
CA SER A 233 -5.44 -18.58 -10.24
C SER A 233 -6.30 -19.78 -9.87
N GLN A 234 -5.93 -21.00 -10.31
CA GLN A 234 -6.63 -22.23 -9.95
C GLN A 234 -6.56 -22.54 -8.46
N ALA A 235 -5.38 -22.39 -7.85
CA ALA A 235 -5.21 -22.61 -6.41
C ALA A 235 -6.06 -21.63 -5.59
N TYR A 236 -6.12 -20.36 -5.99
CA TYR A 236 -6.83 -19.32 -5.22
C TYR A 236 -8.34 -19.29 -5.46
N ALA A 237 -8.84 -19.79 -6.59
CA ALA A 237 -10.27 -19.71 -6.92
C ALA A 237 -11.15 -20.37 -5.86
N GLY A 238 -10.74 -21.55 -5.36
CA GLY A 238 -11.44 -22.26 -4.29
C GLY A 238 -11.42 -21.52 -2.97
N GLN A 239 -10.27 -20.92 -2.57
CA GLN A 239 -10.14 -20.14 -1.34
C GLN A 239 -10.99 -18.88 -1.38
N VAL A 240 -10.91 -18.10 -2.47
CA VAL A 240 -11.69 -16.86 -2.65
C VAL A 240 -13.18 -17.16 -2.64
N LYS A 241 -13.64 -18.18 -3.38
CA LYS A 241 -15.04 -18.62 -3.38
C LYS A 241 -15.48 -19.08 -2.00
N GLY A 242 -14.69 -19.96 -1.37
CA GLY A 242 -14.99 -20.50 -0.04
C GLY A 242 -15.05 -19.41 1.05
N ALA A 243 -14.21 -18.38 0.99
CA ALA A 243 -14.30 -17.24 1.89
C ALA A 243 -15.56 -16.40 1.62
N ALA A 244 -15.85 -16.13 0.34
CA ALA A 244 -17.06 -15.39 -0.03
C ALA A 244 -18.36 -16.08 0.40
N ASP A 245 -18.40 -17.42 0.38
CA ASP A 245 -19.57 -18.20 0.78
C ASP A 245 -19.77 -18.27 2.31
N LYS A 246 -18.69 -18.07 3.10
CA LYS A 246 -18.75 -18.12 4.58
C LYS A 246 -19.33 -16.85 5.20
N ALA A 247 -19.37 -15.74 4.49
CA ALA A 247 -19.84 -14.46 5.01
C ALA A 247 -20.85 -13.80 4.06
N SER A 248 -21.80 -13.09 4.65
CA SER A 248 -22.77 -12.26 3.93
C SER A 248 -22.70 -10.84 4.45
N ASN A 249 -22.93 -9.84 3.60
CA ASN A 249 -23.00 -8.44 4.03
C ASN A 249 -24.17 -8.26 5.01
N LEU A 250 -23.93 -7.53 6.10
CA LEU A 250 -24.86 -7.29 7.19
C LEU A 250 -25.37 -5.85 7.22
N SER A 251 -24.62 -4.91 6.67
CA SER A 251 -25.03 -3.50 6.66
C SER A 251 -26.24 -3.28 5.75
N THR A 252 -27.19 -2.50 6.25
CA THR A 252 -28.34 -2.02 5.48
C THR A 252 -28.06 -0.70 4.75
N LEU A 253 -26.87 -0.13 4.94
CA LEU A 253 -26.46 1.13 4.32
C LEU A 253 -25.95 0.96 2.89
N TRP A 254 -25.77 -0.28 2.43
CA TRP A 254 -25.31 -0.54 1.08
C TRP A 254 -26.33 -0.07 0.03
N PRO A 255 -25.91 0.72 -0.97
CA PRO A 255 -26.77 1.02 -2.11
C PRO A 255 -27.13 -0.24 -2.89
N ALA A 256 -28.20 -0.16 -3.67
CA ALA A 256 -28.58 -1.26 -4.55
C ALA A 256 -27.45 -1.57 -5.56
N GLN A 257 -27.35 -2.85 -5.94
CA GLN A 257 -26.35 -3.34 -6.86
C GLN A 257 -26.33 -2.54 -8.17
N GLY A 258 -25.16 -2.13 -8.62
CA GLY A 258 -24.95 -1.37 -9.87
C GLY A 258 -25.15 0.15 -9.74
N GLN A 259 -25.68 0.67 -8.64
CA GLN A 259 -25.84 2.11 -8.44
C GLN A 259 -24.53 2.81 -8.02
N ASN A 260 -23.66 2.08 -7.35
CA ASN A 260 -22.38 2.60 -6.89
C ASN A 260 -21.31 1.52 -7.05
N THR A 261 -20.50 1.64 -8.10
CA THR A 261 -19.47 0.66 -8.45
C THR A 261 -18.43 0.47 -7.34
N LEU A 262 -18.09 1.51 -6.58
CA LEU A 262 -17.18 1.39 -5.44
C LEU A 262 -17.83 0.59 -4.30
N ALA A 263 -19.11 0.84 -4.00
CA ALA A 263 -19.84 0.07 -3.00
C ALA A 263 -19.92 -1.41 -3.38
N ASP A 264 -20.17 -1.72 -4.66
CA ASP A 264 -20.20 -3.11 -5.15
C ASP A 264 -18.86 -3.82 -4.97
N GLN A 265 -17.75 -3.13 -5.23
CA GLN A 265 -16.39 -3.65 -4.98
C GLN A 265 -16.16 -3.87 -3.48
N LEU A 266 -16.50 -2.90 -2.63
CA LEU A 266 -16.30 -2.98 -1.18
C LEU A 266 -17.20 -4.04 -0.51
N LYS A 267 -18.38 -4.34 -1.04
CA LYS A 267 -19.20 -5.50 -0.64
C LYS A 267 -18.45 -6.83 -0.78
N ILE A 268 -17.72 -6.99 -1.87
CA ILE A 268 -16.89 -8.19 -2.09
C ILE A 268 -15.77 -8.22 -1.05
N VAL A 269 -15.08 -7.10 -0.86
CA VAL A 269 -13.94 -6.99 0.07
C VAL A 269 -14.36 -7.34 1.50
N SER A 270 -15.48 -6.78 2.01
CA SER A 270 -15.94 -7.06 3.38
C SER A 270 -16.27 -8.55 3.59
N ARG A 271 -16.90 -9.20 2.60
CA ARG A 271 -17.18 -10.65 2.63
C ARG A 271 -15.91 -11.49 2.66
N LEU A 272 -14.93 -11.16 1.83
CA LEU A 272 -13.67 -11.92 1.76
C LEU A 272 -12.89 -11.80 3.09
N ILE A 273 -12.82 -10.58 3.67
CA ILE A 273 -12.19 -10.36 4.97
C ILE A 273 -12.92 -11.16 6.06
N ALA A 274 -14.24 -11.03 6.15
CA ALA A 274 -15.04 -11.69 7.17
C ALA A 274 -15.09 -13.24 7.00
N GLY A 275 -15.00 -13.72 5.76
CA GLY A 275 -14.89 -15.13 5.42
C GLY A 275 -13.57 -15.79 5.79
N GLY A 276 -12.63 -15.02 6.33
CA GLY A 276 -11.38 -15.49 6.91
C GLY A 276 -10.21 -15.57 5.94
N LEU A 277 -10.32 -14.94 4.76
CA LEU A 277 -9.20 -14.84 3.83
C LEU A 277 -8.07 -14.02 4.47
N LYS A 278 -6.84 -14.50 4.36
CA LYS A 278 -5.64 -13.87 4.95
C LYS A 278 -4.99 -12.82 4.06
N THR A 279 -5.67 -12.42 2.98
CA THR A 279 -5.23 -11.38 2.05
C THR A 279 -4.87 -10.09 2.79
N ARG A 280 -3.70 -9.55 2.50
CA ARG A 280 -3.12 -8.37 3.17
C ARG A 280 -3.62 -7.06 2.58
N VAL A 281 -3.82 -7.04 1.26
CA VAL A 281 -4.15 -5.82 0.52
C VAL A 281 -5.33 -6.06 -0.43
N TYR A 282 -6.31 -5.18 -0.36
CA TYR A 282 -7.36 -5.07 -1.36
C TYR A 282 -7.26 -3.74 -2.09
N VAL A 283 -7.38 -3.76 -3.42
CA VAL A 283 -7.38 -2.55 -4.24
C VAL A 283 -8.74 -2.43 -4.94
N VAL A 284 -9.36 -1.29 -4.76
CA VAL A 284 -10.63 -0.92 -5.40
C VAL A 284 -10.51 0.45 -6.06
N ASN A 285 -11.37 0.78 -6.99
CA ASN A 285 -11.28 2.05 -7.70
C ASN A 285 -12.62 2.74 -7.91
N LEU A 286 -12.57 4.07 -7.95
CA LEU A 286 -13.64 4.96 -8.38
C LEU A 286 -13.05 5.96 -9.37
N GLY A 287 -13.28 5.77 -10.66
CA GLY A 287 -12.84 6.69 -11.71
C GLY A 287 -13.85 7.80 -11.98
N GLY A 288 -13.49 8.72 -12.87
CA GLY A 288 -14.35 9.80 -13.37
C GLY A 288 -14.05 11.17 -12.78
N PHE A 289 -12.96 11.33 -12.01
CA PHE A 289 -12.57 12.61 -11.41
C PHE A 289 -11.91 13.60 -12.39
N ASP A 290 -11.71 13.24 -13.65
CA ASP A 290 -11.14 14.13 -14.65
C ASP A 290 -12.16 15.16 -15.16
N ASN A 291 -12.57 16.07 -14.28
CA ASN A 291 -13.64 17.02 -14.51
C ASN A 291 -13.12 18.37 -15.04
N HIS A 292 -12.59 18.36 -16.27
CA HIS A 292 -12.19 19.60 -16.97
C HIS A 292 -13.38 20.48 -17.37
N SER A 293 -14.58 19.95 -17.40
CA SER A 293 -15.80 20.69 -17.72
C SER A 293 -16.99 20.11 -16.97
N SER A 294 -18.01 20.92 -16.76
CA SER A 294 -19.29 20.50 -16.16
C SER A 294 -19.12 19.73 -14.84
N GLN A 295 -18.09 20.11 -14.06
CA GLN A 295 -17.83 19.55 -12.74
C GLN A 295 -19.03 19.72 -11.81
N VAL A 296 -19.71 20.84 -11.95
CA VAL A 296 -20.92 21.22 -11.22
C VAL A 296 -22.07 21.53 -12.17
N ASP A 297 -23.31 21.53 -11.66
CA ASP A 297 -24.49 21.96 -12.41
C ASP A 297 -24.43 23.47 -12.72
N THR A 298 -25.22 23.90 -13.69
CA THR A 298 -25.26 25.29 -14.14
C THR A 298 -25.94 26.23 -13.15
N THR A 299 -26.83 25.70 -12.33
CA THR A 299 -27.70 26.47 -11.43
C THR A 299 -27.38 26.24 -9.97
N ASP A 300 -26.78 25.11 -9.63
CA ASP A 300 -26.42 24.74 -8.25
C ASP A 300 -25.06 24.02 -8.22
N THR A 301 -24.04 24.69 -7.69
CA THR A 301 -22.68 24.17 -7.60
C THR A 301 -22.51 22.98 -6.63
N LYS A 302 -23.51 22.71 -5.78
CA LYS A 302 -23.51 21.57 -4.85
C LYS A 302 -23.82 20.24 -5.54
N ILE A 303 -24.35 20.25 -6.74
CA ILE A 303 -24.69 19.06 -7.52
C ILE A 303 -23.88 19.01 -8.82
N GLY A 304 -23.89 17.87 -9.49
CA GLY A 304 -23.16 17.65 -10.74
C GLY A 304 -22.24 16.43 -10.67
N LEU A 305 -21.29 16.35 -11.59
CA LEU A 305 -20.41 15.17 -11.73
C LEU A 305 -19.56 14.94 -10.49
N HIS A 306 -18.89 15.98 -10.00
CA HIS A 306 -18.00 15.86 -8.83
C HIS A 306 -18.80 15.52 -7.56
N ALA A 307 -19.91 16.18 -7.31
CA ALA A 307 -20.80 15.89 -6.19
C ALA A 307 -21.29 14.43 -6.21
N THR A 308 -21.63 13.91 -7.40
CA THR A 308 -22.04 12.51 -7.56
C THR A 308 -20.92 11.54 -7.18
N LEU A 309 -19.68 11.81 -7.61
CA LEU A 309 -18.51 10.99 -7.27
C LEU A 309 -18.18 11.02 -5.78
N LEU A 310 -18.21 12.22 -5.17
CA LEU A 310 -18.00 12.39 -3.73
C LEU A 310 -19.10 11.71 -2.90
N GLY A 311 -20.35 11.79 -3.34
CA GLY A 311 -21.48 11.07 -2.72
C GLY A 311 -21.32 9.56 -2.80
N ARG A 312 -20.89 9.04 -3.96
CA ARG A 312 -20.58 7.61 -4.14
C ARG A 312 -19.43 7.16 -3.21
N LEU A 313 -18.34 7.93 -3.15
CA LEU A 313 -17.23 7.66 -2.25
C LEU A 313 -17.71 7.61 -0.80
N SER A 314 -18.40 8.65 -0.37
CA SER A 314 -18.88 8.83 1.00
C SER A 314 -19.84 7.71 1.44
N THR A 315 -20.82 7.40 0.61
CA THR A 315 -21.79 6.33 0.88
C THR A 315 -21.12 4.97 0.94
N ALA A 316 -20.21 4.68 0.01
CA ALA A 316 -19.51 3.40 -0.05
C ALA A 316 -18.59 3.19 1.16
N MET A 317 -17.86 4.24 1.59
CA MET A 317 -17.00 4.18 2.77
C MET A 317 -17.81 3.99 4.06
N MET A 318 -18.90 4.70 4.22
CA MET A 318 -19.78 4.56 5.40
C MET A 318 -20.38 3.15 5.47
N ALA A 319 -20.93 2.65 4.37
CA ALA A 319 -21.51 1.32 4.30
C ALA A 319 -20.47 0.22 4.56
N PHE A 320 -19.25 0.38 4.04
CA PHE A 320 -18.15 -0.54 4.29
C PHE A 320 -17.74 -0.58 5.77
N GLN A 321 -17.59 0.59 6.40
CA GLN A 321 -17.23 0.66 7.82
C GLN A 321 -18.31 0.08 8.73
N ASP A 322 -19.57 0.29 8.40
CA ASP A 322 -20.68 -0.33 9.13
C ASP A 322 -20.69 -1.86 8.94
N ASP A 323 -20.46 -2.34 7.73
CA ASP A 323 -20.44 -3.77 7.42
C ASP A 323 -19.29 -4.52 8.13
N VAL A 324 -18.05 -4.02 8.04
CA VAL A 324 -16.90 -4.64 8.73
C VAL A 324 -17.02 -4.59 10.26
N ARG A 325 -17.73 -3.58 10.81
CA ARG A 325 -18.11 -3.48 12.23
C ARG A 325 -19.10 -4.58 12.60
N LEU A 326 -20.18 -4.72 11.86
CA LEU A 326 -21.21 -5.74 12.07
C LEU A 326 -20.64 -7.15 11.92
N LEU A 327 -19.73 -7.34 11.01
CA LEU A 327 -18.99 -8.60 10.78
C LEU A 327 -17.88 -8.86 11.82
N GLY A 328 -17.62 -7.90 12.74
CA GLY A 328 -16.65 -8.08 13.84
C GLY A 328 -15.19 -7.99 13.43
N VAL A 329 -14.87 -7.47 12.23
CA VAL A 329 -13.51 -7.44 11.67
C VAL A 329 -12.92 -6.03 11.55
N GLU A 330 -13.64 -4.97 12.00
CA GLU A 330 -13.22 -3.58 11.83
C GLU A 330 -11.84 -3.26 12.42
N HIS A 331 -11.45 -3.95 13.51
CA HIS A 331 -10.21 -3.73 14.23
C HIS A 331 -8.94 -4.04 13.41
N ARG A 332 -9.07 -4.86 12.37
CA ARG A 332 -7.96 -5.29 11.51
C ARG A 332 -8.02 -4.69 10.10
N VAL A 333 -8.89 -3.71 9.85
CA VAL A 333 -9.08 -3.11 8.53
C VAL A 333 -8.75 -1.63 8.57
N LEU A 334 -7.79 -1.23 7.76
CA LEU A 334 -7.41 0.15 7.47
C LEU A 334 -7.76 0.47 6.03
N GLY A 335 -8.51 1.55 5.80
CA GLY A 335 -8.76 2.07 4.47
C GLY A 335 -7.92 3.32 4.18
N MET A 336 -7.48 3.49 2.93
CA MET A 336 -6.72 4.63 2.45
C MET A 336 -7.16 5.00 1.03
N THR A 337 -7.38 6.29 0.77
CA THR A 337 -7.64 6.78 -0.59
C THR A 337 -6.38 7.42 -1.19
N PHE A 338 -6.26 7.43 -2.52
CA PHE A 338 -5.30 8.29 -3.23
C PHE A 338 -5.86 8.71 -4.59
N SER A 339 -5.37 9.84 -5.09
CA SER A 339 -5.57 10.28 -6.47
C SER A 339 -4.21 10.68 -7.04
N GLU A 340 -4.00 10.50 -8.32
CA GLU A 340 -2.69 10.68 -8.97
C GLU A 340 -2.16 12.12 -8.90
N PHE A 341 -3.07 13.10 -8.76
CA PHE A 341 -2.78 14.52 -8.49
C PHE A 341 -4.07 15.24 -8.05
N GLY A 342 -3.94 16.50 -7.62
CA GLY A 342 -5.05 17.40 -7.36
C GLY A 342 -5.39 18.29 -8.56
N ARG A 343 -6.16 19.34 -8.31
CA ARG A 343 -6.59 20.30 -9.33
C ARG A 343 -6.07 21.70 -9.03
N ARG A 344 -5.98 22.55 -10.07
CA ARG A 344 -5.62 23.96 -9.93
C ARG A 344 -6.55 24.69 -8.96
N VAL A 345 -6.02 25.73 -8.33
CA VAL A 345 -6.82 26.58 -7.44
C VAL A 345 -7.89 27.32 -8.23
N GLN A 346 -7.56 27.83 -9.40
CA GLN A 346 -8.48 28.52 -10.30
C GLN A 346 -9.40 27.55 -11.04
N SER A 347 -10.69 27.86 -11.06
CA SER A 347 -11.63 27.20 -11.99
C SER A 347 -11.42 27.71 -13.41
N ASN A 348 -11.81 26.89 -14.40
CA ASN A 348 -11.79 27.28 -15.81
C ASN A 348 -13.18 27.76 -16.29
N ALA A 349 -13.22 28.30 -17.52
CA ALA A 349 -14.44 28.83 -18.12
C ALA A 349 -15.53 27.75 -18.39
N SER A 350 -15.14 26.49 -18.43
CA SER A 350 -16.04 25.35 -18.67
C SER A 350 -16.67 24.77 -17.40
N ARG A 351 -16.60 25.49 -16.27
CA ARG A 351 -17.06 25.02 -14.94
C ARG A 351 -16.39 23.71 -14.57
N GLY A 352 -15.09 23.67 -14.67
CA GLY A 352 -14.24 22.56 -14.29
C GLY A 352 -12.90 23.07 -13.79
N THR A 353 -11.93 22.17 -13.68
CA THR A 353 -10.60 22.46 -13.20
C THR A 353 -9.53 21.76 -14.05
N ASP A 354 -8.41 22.44 -14.27
CA ASP A 354 -7.26 21.84 -14.92
C ASP A 354 -6.42 21.04 -13.92
N HIS A 355 -5.51 20.19 -14.43
CA HIS A 355 -4.61 19.39 -13.61
C HIS A 355 -3.77 20.29 -12.69
N GLY A 356 -3.69 19.91 -11.43
CA GLY A 356 -2.93 20.56 -10.38
C GLY A 356 -2.06 19.56 -9.63
N THR A 357 -1.61 19.92 -8.43
CA THR A 357 -0.58 19.15 -7.74
C THR A 357 -1.11 18.46 -6.47
N ALA A 358 -1.16 19.17 -5.35
CA ALA A 358 -1.49 18.60 -4.06
C ALA A 358 -3.00 18.39 -3.86
N ALA A 359 -3.35 17.29 -3.19
CA ALA A 359 -4.72 16.92 -2.86
C ALA A 359 -4.79 16.35 -1.43
N PRO A 360 -5.97 16.31 -0.79
CA PRO A 360 -6.15 15.58 0.45
C PRO A 360 -6.18 14.08 0.22
N MET A 361 -5.68 13.31 1.19
CA MET A 361 -5.87 11.87 1.30
C MET A 361 -6.73 11.56 2.52
N PHE A 362 -7.55 10.51 2.41
CA PHE A 362 -8.42 10.04 3.49
C PHE A 362 -7.96 8.69 3.99
N PHE A 363 -7.90 8.56 5.33
CA PHE A 363 -7.76 7.30 6.02
C PHE A 363 -9.04 7.00 6.80
N PHE A 364 -9.52 5.78 6.74
CA PHE A 364 -10.77 5.42 7.38
C PHE A 364 -10.70 4.03 8.02
N GLY A 365 -11.40 3.88 9.12
CA GLY A 365 -11.44 2.66 9.91
C GLY A 365 -11.24 2.88 11.40
N GLN A 366 -11.53 1.86 12.17
CA GLN A 366 -11.35 1.88 13.64
C GLN A 366 -9.88 2.11 14.06
N PRO A 367 -8.85 1.63 13.33
CA PRO A 367 -7.45 1.85 13.69
C PRO A 367 -6.95 3.28 13.49
N VAL A 368 -7.65 4.12 12.76
CA VAL A 368 -7.19 5.45 12.34
C VAL A 368 -7.06 6.40 13.53
N GLN A 369 -5.97 7.16 13.61
CA GLN A 369 -5.87 8.34 14.46
C GLN A 369 -6.78 9.42 13.87
N PRO A 370 -7.91 9.78 14.53
CA PRO A 370 -8.88 10.66 13.92
C PRO A 370 -8.38 12.10 13.84
N GLY A 371 -8.91 12.87 12.90
CA GLY A 371 -8.68 14.29 12.78
C GLY A 371 -8.06 14.72 11.47
N ILE A 372 -7.39 15.86 11.48
CA ILE A 372 -6.80 16.48 10.31
C ILE A 372 -5.30 16.62 10.53
N VAL A 373 -4.51 16.04 9.65
CA VAL A 373 -3.04 16.13 9.62
C VAL A 373 -2.65 17.21 8.63
N GLY A 374 -1.89 18.18 9.10
CA GLY A 374 -1.52 19.37 8.34
C GLY A 374 -2.50 20.52 8.51
N SER A 375 -2.30 21.57 7.75
CA SER A 375 -3.14 22.77 7.69
C SER A 375 -3.87 22.87 6.34
N ASN A 376 -4.89 23.72 6.27
CA ASN A 376 -5.46 24.07 4.98
C ASN A 376 -4.36 24.59 4.05
N PRO A 377 -4.26 24.06 2.82
CA PRO A 377 -3.29 24.59 1.86
C PRO A 377 -3.64 26.04 1.52
N SER A 378 -2.61 26.90 1.39
CA SER A 378 -2.82 28.28 1.00
C SER A 378 -3.35 28.38 -0.43
N LEU A 379 -4.46 29.07 -0.62
CA LEU A 379 -5.02 29.36 -1.95
C LEU A 379 -4.39 30.59 -2.62
N SER A 380 -3.52 31.32 -1.93
CA SER A 380 -2.82 32.51 -2.43
C SER A 380 -1.30 32.32 -2.58
N ASP A 381 -0.67 31.52 -1.71
CA ASP A 381 0.75 31.17 -1.81
C ASP A 381 0.95 29.92 -2.67
N LEU A 382 1.00 30.11 -3.97
CA LEU A 382 0.96 29.05 -4.98
C LEU A 382 2.32 28.86 -5.69
N SER A 383 2.50 27.69 -6.28
CA SER A 383 3.59 27.40 -7.23
C SER A 383 2.99 27.23 -8.63
N ASN A 384 3.20 28.21 -9.53
CA ASN A 384 2.64 28.20 -10.89
C ASN A 384 1.11 27.97 -10.95
N GLY A 385 0.35 28.55 -10.00
CA GLY A 385 -1.09 28.41 -9.89
C GLY A 385 -1.55 27.09 -9.24
N ASN A 386 -0.63 26.31 -8.69
CA ASN A 386 -0.90 25.04 -8.01
C ASN A 386 -0.65 25.15 -6.51
N LEU A 387 -1.37 24.32 -5.75
CA LEU A 387 -1.13 24.18 -4.32
C LEU A 387 0.28 23.65 -4.05
N LYS A 388 0.93 24.23 -3.06
CA LYS A 388 2.21 23.71 -2.55
C LYS A 388 1.99 22.44 -1.74
N MET A 389 2.90 21.49 -1.90
CA MET A 389 2.92 20.25 -1.13
C MET A 389 3.24 20.54 0.34
N GLN A 390 2.51 19.89 1.26
CA GLN A 390 2.85 19.83 2.68
C GLN A 390 3.53 18.50 3.01
N TYR A 391 3.03 17.41 2.46
CA TYR A 391 3.53 16.07 2.73
C TYR A 391 3.82 15.31 1.43
N ASP A 392 4.95 14.65 1.41
CA ASP A 392 5.27 13.67 0.38
C ASP A 392 4.41 12.41 0.59
N PHE A 393 3.74 11.93 -0.47
CA PHE A 393 2.89 10.74 -0.35
C PHE A 393 3.66 9.50 0.13
N ARG A 394 4.96 9.44 -0.10
CA ARG A 394 5.83 8.35 0.37
C ARG A 394 6.02 8.36 1.89
N ALA A 395 5.93 9.53 2.54
CA ALA A 395 5.88 9.62 4.01
C ALA A 395 4.60 8.95 4.56
N ILE A 396 3.52 9.05 3.82
CA ILE A 396 2.25 8.38 4.13
C ILE A 396 2.41 6.86 3.97
N TYR A 397 3.00 6.40 2.87
CA TYR A 397 3.29 4.98 2.64
C TYR A 397 4.20 4.40 3.73
N ALA A 398 5.27 5.11 4.11
CA ALA A 398 6.14 4.74 5.22
C ALA A 398 5.36 4.61 6.53
N SER A 399 4.45 5.56 6.80
CA SER A 399 3.61 5.53 8.01
C SER A 399 2.68 4.31 8.04
N VAL A 400 2.06 3.96 6.90
CA VAL A 400 1.21 2.76 6.78
C VAL A 400 2.05 1.49 6.93
N LEU A 401 3.18 1.39 6.23
CA LEU A 401 4.05 0.22 6.29
C LEU A 401 4.54 -0.02 7.73
N GLN A 402 5.01 1.01 8.42
CA GLN A 402 5.56 0.87 9.76
C GLN A 402 4.48 0.75 10.83
N GLN A 403 3.53 1.71 10.89
CA GLN A 403 2.55 1.74 11.97
C GLN A 403 1.46 0.66 11.83
N TRP A 404 1.11 0.29 10.59
CA TRP A 404 0.07 -0.70 10.35
C TRP A 404 0.61 -2.09 10.11
N PHE A 405 1.61 -2.25 9.25
CA PHE A 405 2.17 -3.56 8.94
C PHE A 405 3.37 -3.96 9.80
N GLY A 406 3.98 -3.02 10.55
CA GLY A 406 5.12 -3.30 11.41
C GLY A 406 6.42 -3.50 10.65
N VAL A 407 6.54 -2.86 9.49
CA VAL A 407 7.76 -2.91 8.66
C VAL A 407 8.89 -2.18 9.37
N SER A 408 10.06 -2.79 9.46
CA SER A 408 11.24 -2.18 10.07
C SER A 408 11.79 -1.00 9.23
N ASP A 409 12.58 -0.12 9.83
CA ASP A 409 13.23 0.99 9.10
C ASP A 409 14.12 0.49 7.97
N ALA A 410 14.79 -0.64 8.16
CA ALA A 410 15.62 -1.26 7.14
C ALA A 410 14.79 -1.75 5.94
N ASP A 411 13.64 -2.39 6.20
CA ASP A 411 12.74 -2.87 5.16
C ASP A 411 12.00 -1.72 4.47
N LEU A 412 11.67 -0.64 5.21
CA LEU A 412 11.14 0.59 4.60
C LEU A 412 12.08 1.14 3.52
N GLN A 413 13.39 1.15 3.81
CA GLN A 413 14.37 1.59 2.82
C GLN A 413 14.45 0.64 1.61
N ALA A 414 14.23 -0.65 1.79
CA ALA A 414 14.13 -1.59 0.67
C ALA A 414 12.86 -1.36 -0.18
N VAL A 415 11.74 -1.06 0.46
CA VAL A 415 10.44 -0.85 -0.20
C VAL A 415 10.32 0.54 -0.84
N LEU A 416 10.74 1.61 -0.15
CA LEU A 416 10.56 3.01 -0.57
C LEU A 416 11.86 3.68 -1.01
N PHE A 417 12.99 2.97 -0.93
CA PHE A 417 14.36 3.41 -1.33
C PHE A 417 14.93 4.57 -0.52
N LYS A 418 14.17 5.09 0.43
CA LYS A 418 14.50 6.27 1.25
C LYS A 418 13.70 6.22 2.54
N ASN A 419 14.27 6.77 3.59
CA ASN A 419 13.54 7.01 4.83
C ASN A 419 12.70 8.27 4.72
N PHE A 420 11.46 8.21 5.17
CA PHE A 420 10.52 9.33 5.19
C PHE A 420 10.06 9.60 6.61
N GLN A 421 9.81 10.88 6.91
CA GLN A 421 9.19 11.25 8.16
C GLN A 421 7.80 10.62 8.26
N GLN A 422 7.50 10.04 9.41
CA GLN A 422 6.21 9.44 9.65
C GLN A 422 5.17 10.43 10.13
N LEU A 423 3.93 10.18 9.73
CA LEU A 423 2.76 10.95 10.13
C LEU A 423 1.92 10.14 11.13
N PRO A 424 1.23 10.80 12.07
CA PRO A 424 0.40 10.12 13.06
C PRO A 424 -0.92 9.66 12.44
N ILE A 425 -0.90 8.57 11.66
CA ILE A 425 -2.08 8.06 10.93
C ILE A 425 -2.82 7.00 11.76
N ILE A 426 -2.09 6.19 12.52
CA ILE A 426 -2.66 5.08 13.30
C ILE A 426 -2.70 5.46 14.79
N ARG A 427 -3.78 5.09 15.48
CA ARG A 427 -3.94 5.36 16.91
C ARG A 427 -2.80 4.75 17.72
N PRO A 428 -2.24 5.49 18.71
CA PRO A 428 -1.32 4.92 19.68
C PRO A 428 -1.94 3.69 20.37
N GLY A 429 -1.14 2.62 20.52
CA GLY A 429 -1.59 1.34 21.11
C GLY A 429 -2.33 0.40 20.15
N VAL A 430 -2.68 0.85 18.96
CA VAL A 430 -3.08 0.02 17.81
C VAL A 430 -1.92 -0.13 16.84
N ALA A 431 -1.07 0.90 16.74
CA ALA A 431 0.17 0.82 15.97
C ALA A 431 1.01 -0.37 16.44
N VAL A 432 1.61 -1.10 15.50
CA VAL A 432 2.64 -2.09 15.84
C VAL A 432 3.83 -1.30 16.36
N SER A 433 4.23 -1.53 17.60
CA SER A 433 5.52 -1.03 18.08
C SER A 433 6.58 -1.87 17.39
N VAL A 434 7.28 -1.28 16.44
CA VAL A 434 8.58 -1.79 16.06
C VAL A 434 9.50 -1.38 17.20
N GLU A 435 9.64 -2.23 18.23
CA GLU A 435 10.82 -2.13 19.06
C GLU A 435 11.99 -2.47 18.13
N ASP A 436 12.97 -1.59 18.08
CA ASP A 436 14.29 -1.84 17.51
C ASP A 436 14.99 -2.92 18.33
N ASP A 437 14.47 -4.14 18.27
CA ASP A 437 15.25 -5.32 18.55
C ASP A 437 15.62 -5.88 17.18
N PRO A 438 16.88 -5.77 16.76
CA PRO A 438 17.32 -6.38 15.53
C PRO A 438 17.17 -7.89 15.72
N ALA A 439 16.01 -8.43 15.37
CA ALA A 439 15.87 -9.85 15.23
C ALA A 439 16.98 -10.26 14.24
N LEU A 440 18.01 -10.92 14.77
CA LEU A 440 19.13 -11.37 13.95
C LEU A 440 18.57 -12.18 12.80
N PRO A 441 18.97 -11.89 11.55
CA PRO A 441 18.50 -12.64 10.41
C PRO A 441 18.62 -14.14 10.67
N SER A 442 17.60 -14.90 10.34
CA SER A 442 17.62 -16.36 10.54
C SER A 442 18.45 -17.09 9.48
N GLU A 443 18.69 -16.45 8.34
CA GLU A 443 19.39 -17.00 7.19
C GLU A 443 20.32 -15.96 6.56
N TYR A 444 21.39 -16.44 5.88
CA TYR A 444 22.19 -15.58 5.01
C TYR A 444 21.40 -15.20 3.78
N ARG A 445 21.44 -13.92 3.39
CA ARG A 445 20.74 -13.43 2.20
C ARG A 445 21.52 -12.34 1.50
N LEU A 446 21.55 -12.37 0.16
CA LEU A 446 22.03 -11.29 -0.68
C LEU A 446 20.84 -10.71 -1.44
N TYR A 447 20.65 -9.40 -1.37
CA TYR A 447 19.55 -8.71 -2.04
C TYR A 447 19.96 -8.19 -3.42
N ALA A 448 18.99 -7.95 -4.29
CA ALA A 448 19.21 -7.23 -5.53
C ALA A 448 19.70 -5.81 -5.21
N ASN A 449 20.69 -5.33 -5.97
CA ASN A 449 21.17 -3.96 -5.83
C ASN A 449 20.10 -2.96 -6.31
N TYR A 450 20.11 -1.79 -5.69
CA TYR A 450 19.18 -0.72 -6.09
C TYR A 450 19.90 0.65 -6.10
N PRO A 451 19.60 1.48 -7.13
CA PRO A 451 18.86 1.18 -8.34
C PRO A 451 19.55 0.13 -9.24
N ASN A 452 18.77 -0.58 -10.08
CA ASN A 452 19.28 -1.47 -11.13
C ASN A 452 18.31 -1.45 -12.33
N PRO A 453 18.67 -0.88 -13.48
CA PRO A 453 19.97 -0.30 -13.82
C PRO A 453 20.35 0.93 -12.97
N PHE A 454 21.66 1.23 -12.84
CA PHE A 454 22.16 2.32 -12.01
C PHE A 454 23.13 3.27 -12.77
N ASN A 455 23.27 4.51 -12.27
CA ASN A 455 24.21 5.53 -12.78
C ASN A 455 24.49 6.57 -11.70
N PRO A 456 25.71 6.85 -11.27
CA PRO A 456 26.86 5.92 -11.30
C PRO A 456 26.90 5.04 -10.04
N SER A 457 25.94 5.17 -9.11
CA SER A 457 25.95 4.48 -7.82
C SER A 457 24.73 3.58 -7.60
N THR A 458 24.95 2.52 -6.82
CA THR A 458 23.91 1.59 -6.39
C THR A 458 24.22 1.05 -5.00
N THR A 459 23.20 0.68 -4.24
CA THR A 459 23.35 0.04 -2.92
C THR A 459 23.10 -1.46 -3.03
N ILE A 460 23.97 -2.25 -2.40
CA ILE A 460 23.85 -3.69 -2.24
C ILE A 460 23.57 -3.98 -0.77
N ALA A 461 22.49 -4.71 -0.48
CA ALA A 461 22.12 -5.14 0.85
C ALA A 461 22.34 -6.63 1.03
N TYR A 462 22.65 -7.07 2.26
CA TYR A 462 22.77 -8.49 2.62
C TYR A 462 22.52 -8.72 4.11
N GLU A 463 22.25 -9.95 4.47
CA GLU A 463 21.95 -10.38 5.84
C GLU A 463 22.88 -11.47 6.33
N LEU A 464 23.28 -11.35 7.60
CA LEU A 464 24.14 -12.30 8.30
C LEU A 464 23.41 -12.82 9.54
N PRO A 465 23.04 -14.12 9.63
CA PRO A 465 22.38 -14.69 10.80
C PRO A 465 23.34 -14.85 11.99
N ARG A 466 24.62 -14.75 11.78
CA ARG A 466 25.69 -14.80 12.79
C ARG A 466 26.88 -13.98 12.34
N GLN A 467 27.64 -13.48 13.30
CA GLN A 467 28.89 -12.76 13.02
C GLN A 467 29.89 -13.65 12.27
N GLY A 468 30.69 -13.06 11.41
CA GLY A 468 31.71 -13.77 10.64
C GLY A 468 32.42 -12.89 9.64
N ASP A 469 33.42 -13.49 8.97
CA ASP A 469 34.17 -12.82 7.92
C ASP A 469 33.32 -12.76 6.64
N VAL A 470 33.19 -11.57 6.11
CA VAL A 470 32.40 -11.28 4.90
C VAL A 470 33.29 -10.72 3.82
N SER A 471 33.11 -11.24 2.61
CA SER A 471 33.76 -10.71 1.40
C SER A 471 32.64 -10.43 0.36
N LEU A 472 32.53 -9.18 -0.07
CA LEU A 472 31.63 -8.77 -1.17
C LEU A 472 32.47 -8.16 -2.29
N ARG A 473 32.38 -8.74 -3.47
CA ARG A 473 33.20 -8.39 -4.64
C ARG A 473 32.33 -8.19 -5.87
N VAL A 474 32.78 -7.30 -6.75
CA VAL A 474 32.19 -7.05 -8.07
C VAL A 474 33.08 -7.58 -9.15
N TYR A 475 32.49 -8.22 -10.15
CA TYR A 475 33.14 -8.81 -11.30
C TYR A 475 32.56 -8.32 -12.61
N ASP A 476 33.38 -8.24 -13.65
CA ASP A 476 32.89 -8.07 -15.01
C ASP A 476 32.33 -9.39 -15.59
N MET A 477 31.79 -9.33 -16.81
CA MET A 477 31.24 -10.51 -17.49
C MET A 477 32.30 -11.56 -17.90
N MET A 478 33.58 -11.21 -17.85
CA MET A 478 34.69 -12.14 -18.08
C MET A 478 35.20 -12.80 -16.78
N GLY A 479 34.54 -12.48 -15.63
CA GLY A 479 34.90 -13.02 -14.33
C GLY A 479 36.10 -12.33 -13.67
N ARG A 480 36.59 -11.22 -14.21
CA ARG A 480 37.67 -10.44 -13.60
C ARG A 480 37.13 -9.61 -12.47
N GLU A 481 37.79 -9.60 -11.33
CA GLU A 481 37.46 -8.76 -10.20
C GLU A 481 37.64 -7.28 -10.57
N VAL A 482 36.59 -6.49 -10.39
CA VAL A 482 36.53 -5.04 -10.65
C VAL A 482 36.83 -4.28 -9.37
N VAL A 483 36.18 -4.68 -8.26
CA VAL A 483 36.37 -4.04 -6.96
C VAL A 483 35.99 -4.97 -5.82
N LEU A 484 36.69 -4.85 -4.71
CA LEU A 484 36.40 -5.45 -3.41
C LEU A 484 35.63 -4.40 -2.57
N LEU A 485 34.36 -4.64 -2.30
CA LEU A 485 33.48 -3.70 -1.56
C LEU A 485 33.55 -3.91 -0.05
N VAL A 486 33.60 -5.16 0.39
CA VAL A 486 33.67 -5.55 1.81
C VAL A 486 34.68 -6.68 1.96
N HIS A 487 35.55 -6.59 2.97
CA HIS A 487 36.44 -7.68 3.39
C HIS A 487 36.78 -7.48 4.88
N GLU A 488 35.86 -7.85 5.75
CA GLU A 488 36.02 -7.63 7.18
C GLU A 488 35.13 -8.57 8.00
N HIS A 489 35.42 -8.64 9.30
CA HIS A 489 34.58 -9.35 10.24
C HIS A 489 33.38 -8.48 10.60
N GLN A 490 32.17 -8.95 10.34
CA GLN A 490 30.94 -8.20 10.61
C GLN A 490 30.06 -8.93 11.63
N ALA A 491 29.31 -8.12 12.41
CA ALA A 491 28.34 -8.65 13.35
C ALA A 491 27.16 -9.32 12.61
N ALA A 492 26.39 -10.15 13.31
CA ALA A 492 25.11 -10.60 12.82
C ALA A 492 24.17 -9.40 12.64
N GLY A 493 23.33 -9.41 11.58
CA GLY A 493 22.45 -8.31 11.25
C GLY A 493 22.34 -8.08 9.75
N ARG A 494 21.65 -6.99 9.40
CA ARG A 494 21.49 -6.51 8.03
C ARG A 494 22.56 -5.46 7.72
N HIS A 495 23.20 -5.57 6.57
CA HIS A 495 24.30 -4.71 6.11
C HIS A 495 23.99 -4.12 4.75
N HIS A 496 24.53 -2.90 4.51
CA HIS A 496 24.40 -2.18 3.25
C HIS A 496 25.76 -1.64 2.83
N VAL A 497 26.06 -1.71 1.54
CA VAL A 497 27.25 -1.10 0.96
C VAL A 497 26.92 -0.39 -0.35
N THR A 498 27.39 0.84 -0.48
CA THR A 498 27.22 1.60 -1.72
C THR A 498 28.39 1.33 -2.67
N PHE A 499 28.05 0.94 -3.89
CA PHE A 499 29.00 0.79 -4.97
C PHE A 499 28.94 2.01 -5.90
N HIS A 500 30.09 2.64 -6.13
CA HIS A 500 30.28 3.72 -7.09
C HIS A 500 31.08 3.19 -8.29
N ALA A 501 30.46 3.26 -9.47
CA ALA A 501 31.04 2.72 -10.71
C ALA A 501 31.78 3.80 -11.53
N ASP A 502 32.42 4.76 -10.85
CA ASP A 502 33.18 5.82 -11.48
C ASP A 502 34.30 5.21 -12.33
N GLY A 503 34.39 5.66 -13.59
CA GLY A 503 35.37 5.14 -14.53
C GLY A 503 35.07 3.79 -15.21
N LEU A 504 34.02 3.07 -14.77
CA LEU A 504 33.63 1.81 -15.40
C LEU A 504 32.77 2.04 -16.64
N PRO A 505 32.88 1.21 -17.70
CA PRO A 505 32.03 1.28 -18.88
C PRO A 505 30.61 0.81 -18.58
N SER A 506 29.61 1.34 -19.32
CA SER A 506 28.26 0.80 -19.29
C SER A 506 28.26 -0.70 -19.63
N GLY A 507 27.48 -1.48 -18.88
CA GLY A 507 27.46 -2.91 -19.07
C GLY A 507 26.91 -3.68 -17.89
N THR A 508 26.93 -5.00 -18.01
CA THR A 508 26.52 -5.93 -16.96
C THR A 508 27.71 -6.29 -16.06
N TYR A 509 27.47 -6.26 -14.75
CA TYR A 509 28.41 -6.69 -13.72
C TYR A 509 27.75 -7.72 -12.81
N ILE A 510 28.55 -8.53 -12.13
CA ILE A 510 28.11 -9.53 -11.17
C ILE A 510 28.74 -9.16 -9.82
N TYR A 511 27.95 -9.06 -8.76
CA TYR A 511 28.49 -9.01 -7.41
C TYR A 511 28.24 -10.33 -6.69
N ARG A 512 29.22 -10.73 -5.87
CA ARG A 512 29.22 -12.00 -5.13
C ARG A 512 29.59 -11.73 -3.68
N ILE A 513 28.74 -12.26 -2.78
CA ILE A 513 29.04 -12.35 -1.36
C ILE A 513 29.60 -13.73 -1.02
N GLN A 514 30.49 -13.76 -0.03
CA GLN A 514 30.91 -14.95 0.67
C GLN A 514 30.98 -14.66 2.16
N ALA A 515 30.27 -15.46 2.99
CA ALA A 515 30.25 -15.36 4.43
C ALA A 515 30.26 -16.77 5.04
N GLY A 516 31.44 -17.20 5.50
CA GLY A 516 31.67 -18.59 5.92
C GLY A 516 31.44 -19.58 4.76
N SER A 517 30.51 -20.52 4.94
CA SER A 517 30.11 -21.49 3.90
C SER A 517 29.07 -20.95 2.93
N PHE A 518 28.42 -19.82 3.25
CA PHE A 518 27.43 -19.19 2.37
C PHE A 518 28.11 -18.45 1.23
N SER A 519 27.57 -18.60 0.01
CA SER A 519 27.95 -17.80 -1.15
C SER A 519 26.77 -17.61 -2.06
N ASP A 520 26.48 -16.36 -2.41
CA ASP A 520 25.44 -15.99 -3.38
C ASP A 520 25.97 -14.91 -4.33
N ARG A 521 25.33 -14.76 -5.51
CA ARG A 521 25.70 -13.79 -6.54
C ARG A 521 24.47 -13.24 -7.25
N LYS A 522 24.55 -11.97 -7.62
CA LYS A 522 23.49 -11.30 -8.39
C LYS A 522 24.08 -10.44 -9.50
N LYS A 523 23.23 -10.11 -10.46
CA LYS A 523 23.57 -9.31 -11.63
C LYS A 523 23.11 -7.86 -11.41
N MET A 524 23.94 -6.90 -11.86
CA MET A 524 23.60 -5.48 -11.92
C MET A 524 23.96 -4.87 -13.28
N VAL A 525 23.28 -3.80 -13.68
CA VAL A 525 23.46 -3.15 -14.98
C VAL A 525 23.81 -1.68 -14.75
N LEU A 526 24.99 -1.27 -15.21
CA LEU A 526 25.44 0.12 -15.24
C LEU A 526 25.04 0.76 -16.57
N LEU A 527 24.32 1.88 -16.51
CA LEU A 527 24.00 2.73 -17.65
C LEU A 527 24.63 4.10 -17.44
N LYS A 528 25.40 4.59 -18.39
CA LYS A 528 25.95 5.94 -18.42
C LYS A 528 25.24 6.79 -19.44
#